data_167b52cb3a7100db2cfdc7b977b008ff
#
_entry.id   167b52cb3a7100db2cfdc7b977b008ff
#
_cell.length_a   1.000
_cell.length_b   1.000
_cell.length_c   1.000
_cell.angle_alpha   90.00
_cell.angle_beta   90.00
_cell.angle_gamma   90.00
#
_symmetry.space_group_name_H-M   'P 1'
#
loop_
_entity.id
_entity.type
_entity.pdbx_description
1 polymer ?
#
loop_
_entity_poly.entity_id
_entity_poly.type
_entity_poly.pdbx_seq_one_letter_code
_entity_poly.pdbx_strand_id
1 'polypeptide(L)'
;MCALLFYITQNPNCYALLASEIRTTFQSGKFIKGGPLLASCRYLRACIDEALRLAPPTLATLWREQNPKDADTSPLIIDGRIIPKGTHVGVSIYALHHNEAYFSDPFAFRPERWIEANSEEHSRMNMAFIPFITGPRSCVGKGMTYLEVSVAIAKLIWYFDFERATGSSGQAGCGNSGRTDGRGRADEYQLFDVFSAMHDGPNLVFRPRNCYTEEMLSDR
;
A
#
# COMPACT_ATOMS: atom_id res chain seq x y z
N MET A 1 0.54 -0.07 6.41
CA MET A 1 -0.58 -0.60 7.22
C MET A 1 -1.65 0.47 7.47
N CYS A 2 -1.34 1.64 8.02
CA CYS A 2 -2.33 2.70 8.28
C CYS A 2 -3.12 3.12 7.03
N ALA A 3 -2.45 3.30 5.89
CA ALA A 3 -3.13 3.60 4.62
C ALA A 3 -4.15 2.51 4.22
N LEU A 4 -3.80 1.23 4.40
CA LEU A 4 -4.73 0.14 4.12
C LEU A 4 -5.97 0.22 5.02
N LEU A 5 -5.79 0.44 6.32
CA LEU A 5 -6.90 0.61 7.26
C LEU A 5 -7.75 1.83 6.91
N PHE A 6 -7.13 2.93 6.48
CA PHE A 6 -7.83 4.10 6.00
C PHE A 6 -8.72 3.78 4.79
N TYR A 7 -8.18 3.15 3.77
CA TYR A 7 -8.94 2.86 2.54
C TYR A 7 -10.04 1.83 2.76
N ILE A 8 -9.78 0.73 3.46
CA ILE A 8 -10.82 -0.30 3.67
C ILE A 8 -11.98 0.20 4.52
N THR A 9 -11.74 1.11 5.48
CA THR A 9 -12.82 1.69 6.28
C THR A 9 -13.64 2.74 5.53
N GLN A 10 -13.14 3.27 4.42
CA GLN A 10 -13.89 4.12 3.52
C GLN A 10 -14.64 3.33 2.43
N ASN A 11 -14.30 2.05 2.25
CA ASN A 11 -14.86 1.17 1.22
C ASN A 11 -15.50 -0.07 1.88
N PRO A 12 -16.75 0.05 2.38
CA PRO A 12 -17.40 -1.03 3.14
C PRO A 12 -17.50 -2.37 2.39
N ASN A 13 -17.66 -2.32 1.07
CA ASN A 13 -17.69 -3.51 0.22
C ASN A 13 -16.34 -4.23 0.24
N CYS A 14 -15.24 -3.48 0.09
CA CYS A 14 -13.89 -4.04 0.17
C CYS A 14 -13.61 -4.63 1.56
N TYR A 15 -14.04 -3.93 2.62
CA TYR A 15 -13.96 -4.45 3.98
C TYR A 15 -14.71 -5.78 4.13
N ALA A 16 -15.94 -5.85 3.65
CA ALA A 16 -16.78 -7.06 3.75
C ALA A 16 -16.16 -8.25 3.00
N LEU A 17 -15.64 -8.03 1.78
CA LEU A 17 -14.97 -9.07 1.00
C LEU A 17 -13.70 -9.56 1.69
N LEU A 18 -12.87 -8.64 2.18
CA LEU A 18 -11.64 -8.97 2.90
C LEU A 18 -11.94 -9.71 4.20
N ALA A 19 -12.94 -9.27 4.96
CA ALA A 19 -13.36 -9.93 6.19
C ALA A 19 -13.91 -11.34 5.91
N SER A 20 -14.70 -11.50 4.86
CA SER A 20 -15.20 -12.80 4.41
C SER A 20 -14.04 -13.74 4.06
N GLU A 21 -13.08 -13.30 3.23
CA GLU A 21 -11.92 -14.13 2.84
C GLU A 21 -11.16 -14.62 4.09
N ILE A 22 -10.79 -13.72 4.99
CA ILE A 22 -10.01 -14.08 6.18
C ILE A 22 -10.79 -15.02 7.09
N ARG A 23 -12.05 -14.71 7.36
CA ARG A 23 -12.89 -15.45 8.31
C ARG A 23 -13.33 -16.81 7.80
N THR A 24 -13.30 -17.05 6.50
CA THR A 24 -13.58 -18.37 5.90
C THR A 24 -12.31 -19.20 5.67
N THR A 25 -11.15 -18.54 5.47
CA THR A 25 -9.87 -19.24 5.24
C THR A 25 -9.31 -19.85 6.51
N PHE A 26 -9.47 -19.18 7.66
CA PHE A 26 -8.91 -19.64 8.93
C PHE A 26 -9.99 -20.19 9.83
N GLN A 27 -9.65 -21.21 10.63
CA GLN A 27 -10.53 -21.79 11.66
C GLN A 27 -10.31 -21.11 13.03
N SER A 28 -9.15 -20.53 13.27
CA SER A 28 -8.77 -19.83 14.49
C SER A 28 -7.70 -18.79 14.18
N GLY A 29 -7.70 -17.68 14.91
CA GLY A 29 -6.67 -16.65 14.81
C GLY A 29 -5.26 -17.14 15.17
N LYS A 30 -5.16 -18.23 15.95
CA LYS A 30 -3.87 -18.90 16.26
C LYS A 30 -3.19 -19.48 15.02
N PHE A 31 -3.96 -19.82 13.98
CA PHE A 31 -3.43 -20.32 12.71
C PHE A 31 -3.06 -19.22 11.72
N ILE A 32 -3.35 -17.96 12.03
CA ILE A 32 -2.93 -16.83 11.19
C ILE A 32 -1.45 -16.57 11.41
N LYS A 33 -0.65 -17.15 10.54
CA LYS A 33 0.82 -17.05 10.48
C LYS A 33 1.30 -17.18 9.04
N GLY A 34 2.58 -16.90 8.79
CA GLY A 34 3.17 -17.15 7.49
C GLY A 34 3.00 -18.60 7.02
N GLY A 35 2.69 -18.77 5.75
CA GLY A 35 2.51 -20.09 5.15
C GLY A 35 1.46 -20.10 4.04
N PRO A 36 1.16 -21.30 3.48
CA PRO A 36 0.30 -21.43 2.30
C PRO A 36 -1.11 -20.85 2.47
N LEU A 37 -1.72 -21.03 3.63
CA LEU A 37 -3.07 -20.48 3.88
C LEU A 37 -3.09 -18.95 3.78
N LEU A 38 -2.14 -18.27 4.41
CA LEU A 38 -2.07 -16.80 4.32
C LEU A 38 -1.73 -16.36 2.90
N ALA A 39 -0.86 -17.09 2.20
CA ALA A 39 -0.50 -16.82 0.81
C ALA A 39 -1.69 -17.04 -0.16
N SER A 40 -2.67 -17.87 0.19
CA SER A 40 -3.88 -18.08 -0.61
C SER A 40 -4.92 -16.98 -0.48
N CYS A 41 -4.78 -16.07 0.50
CA CYS A 41 -5.67 -14.91 0.67
C CYS A 41 -5.38 -13.85 -0.41
N ARG A 42 -5.98 -14.04 -1.59
CA ARG A 42 -5.72 -13.21 -2.77
C ARG A 42 -6.29 -11.80 -2.64
N TYR A 43 -7.44 -11.67 -2.00
CA TYR A 43 -8.06 -10.36 -1.79
C TYR A 43 -7.28 -9.52 -0.76
N LEU A 44 -6.79 -10.16 0.31
CA LEU A 44 -5.86 -9.52 1.25
C LEU A 44 -4.63 -8.98 0.52
N ARG A 45 -4.03 -9.77 -0.35
CA ARG A 45 -2.87 -9.34 -1.13
C ARG A 45 -3.21 -8.16 -2.04
N ALA A 46 -4.32 -8.23 -2.74
CA ALA A 46 -4.80 -7.15 -3.61
C ALA A 46 -5.06 -5.84 -2.84
N CYS A 47 -5.65 -5.92 -1.65
CA CYS A 47 -5.83 -4.75 -0.77
C CYS A 47 -4.51 -4.13 -0.34
N ILE A 48 -3.49 -4.95 -0.04
CA ILE A 48 -2.15 -4.46 0.35
C ILE A 48 -1.49 -3.78 -0.85
N ASP A 49 -1.51 -4.40 -2.04
CA ASP A 49 -0.91 -3.84 -3.23
C ASP A 49 -1.59 -2.52 -3.64
N GLU A 50 -2.92 -2.43 -3.54
CA GLU A 50 -3.66 -1.20 -3.82
C GLU A 50 -3.35 -0.08 -2.82
N ALA A 51 -3.24 -0.41 -1.54
CA ALA A 51 -2.83 0.57 -0.54
C ALA A 51 -1.38 1.06 -0.74
N LEU A 52 -0.46 0.19 -1.15
CA LEU A 52 0.91 0.55 -1.49
C LEU A 52 0.98 1.40 -2.77
N ARG A 53 0.07 1.19 -3.70
CA ARG A 53 -0.04 2.00 -4.91
C ARG A 53 -0.50 3.41 -4.59
N LEU A 54 -1.62 3.54 -3.88
CA LEU A 54 -2.22 4.83 -3.54
C LEU A 54 -1.39 5.64 -2.54
N ALA A 55 -0.77 4.96 -1.59
CA ALA A 55 -0.03 5.60 -0.51
C ALA A 55 1.34 4.92 -0.34
N PRO A 56 2.27 5.10 -1.29
CA PRO A 56 3.61 4.55 -1.20
C PRO A 56 4.35 5.16 0.00
N PRO A 57 5.02 4.34 0.84
CA PRO A 57 5.68 4.83 2.06
C PRO A 57 6.91 5.70 1.79
N THR A 58 7.39 5.74 0.56
CA THR A 58 8.48 6.63 0.12
C THR A 58 7.94 7.54 -0.98
N LEU A 59 7.75 8.82 -0.65
CA LEU A 59 7.27 9.85 -1.58
C LEU A 59 8.43 10.53 -2.29
N ALA A 60 9.57 10.65 -1.61
CA ALA A 60 10.77 11.28 -2.13
C ALA A 60 11.23 10.62 -3.43
N THR A 61 11.65 11.43 -4.37
CA THR A 61 12.35 10.94 -5.56
C THR A 61 13.72 10.40 -5.15
N LEU A 62 13.92 9.12 -5.37
CA LEU A 62 15.18 8.46 -5.06
C LEU A 62 16.18 8.69 -6.18
N TRP A 63 16.92 9.77 -6.06
CA TRP A 63 17.86 10.24 -7.07
C TRP A 63 18.95 9.21 -7.38
N ARG A 64 19.35 9.14 -8.64
CA ARG A 64 20.48 8.39 -9.16
C ARG A 64 21.37 9.34 -9.95
N GLU A 65 22.66 9.06 -9.91
CA GLU A 65 23.68 9.85 -10.57
C GLU A 65 24.78 8.92 -11.07
N GLN A 66 25.28 9.17 -12.26
CA GLN A 66 26.53 8.57 -12.70
C GLN A 66 27.69 9.40 -12.12
N ASN A 67 28.52 8.76 -11.29
CA ASN A 67 29.61 9.46 -10.61
C ASN A 67 30.57 10.07 -11.66
N PRO A 68 30.83 11.39 -11.62
CA PRO A 68 31.76 12.04 -12.54
C PRO A 68 33.18 11.47 -12.54
N LYS A 69 33.56 10.84 -11.38
CA LYS A 69 34.92 10.27 -11.19
C LYS A 69 35.01 8.79 -11.58
N ASP A 70 33.90 8.15 -12.00
CA ASP A 70 33.96 6.76 -12.47
C ASP A 70 34.85 6.65 -13.71
N ALA A 71 35.69 5.62 -13.73
CA ALA A 71 36.52 5.25 -14.86
C ALA A 71 35.72 4.80 -16.10
N ASP A 72 34.48 4.31 -15.85
CA ASP A 72 33.56 3.99 -16.94
C ASP A 72 33.15 5.28 -17.66
N THR A 73 33.55 5.38 -18.91
CA THR A 73 33.25 6.53 -19.79
C THR A 73 31.98 6.30 -20.62
N SER A 74 31.29 5.17 -20.46
CA SER A 74 30.06 4.87 -21.16
C SER A 74 28.99 5.91 -20.85
N PRO A 75 28.29 6.45 -21.86
CA PRO A 75 27.23 7.42 -21.61
C PRO A 75 26.02 6.74 -20.95
N LEU A 76 25.44 7.37 -19.94
CA LEU A 76 24.11 6.98 -19.42
C LEU A 76 23.06 7.44 -20.44
N ILE A 77 22.30 6.49 -20.96
CA ILE A 77 21.21 6.78 -21.91
C ILE A 77 19.87 6.43 -21.24
N ILE A 78 18.97 7.40 -21.19
CA ILE A 78 17.62 7.22 -20.69
C ILE A 78 16.64 7.67 -21.77
N ASP A 79 15.78 6.77 -22.21
CA ASP A 79 14.79 7.02 -23.26
C ASP A 79 15.40 7.69 -24.51
N GLY A 80 16.55 7.14 -24.99
CA GLY A 80 17.29 7.64 -26.14
C GLY A 80 18.05 8.94 -25.91
N ARG A 81 18.04 9.52 -24.72
CA ARG A 81 18.75 10.77 -24.39
C ARG A 81 20.01 10.46 -23.60
N ILE A 82 21.12 11.08 -24.05
CA ILE A 82 22.39 11.01 -23.31
C ILE A 82 22.30 11.93 -22.09
N ILE A 83 22.55 11.36 -20.93
CA ILE A 83 22.55 12.05 -19.65
C ILE A 83 24.01 12.33 -19.25
N PRO A 84 24.41 13.60 -19.11
CA PRO A 84 25.76 13.95 -18.66
C PRO A 84 26.06 13.40 -17.27
N LYS A 85 27.31 13.00 -17.02
CA LYS A 85 27.77 12.60 -15.67
C LYS A 85 27.51 13.74 -14.67
N GLY A 86 27.16 13.39 -13.45
CA GLY A 86 26.78 14.33 -12.40
C GLY A 86 25.33 14.83 -12.49
N THR A 87 24.57 14.39 -13.49
CA THR A 87 23.14 14.72 -13.58
C THR A 87 22.35 13.79 -12.68
N HIS A 88 21.54 14.36 -11.77
CA HIS A 88 20.61 13.61 -10.95
C HIS A 88 19.37 13.25 -11.75
N VAL A 89 19.02 11.97 -11.76
CA VAL A 89 17.81 11.45 -12.39
C VAL A 89 16.99 10.63 -11.40
N GLY A 90 15.68 10.66 -11.50
CA GLY A 90 14.82 9.91 -10.61
C GLY A 90 13.38 9.88 -11.09
N VAL A 91 12.58 9.03 -10.46
CA VAL A 91 11.16 8.83 -10.76
C VAL A 91 10.36 9.06 -9.49
N SER A 92 9.30 9.87 -9.59
CA SER A 92 8.30 9.98 -8.53
C SER A 92 7.43 8.73 -8.53
N ILE A 93 7.53 7.92 -7.48
CA ILE A 93 6.72 6.70 -7.32
C ILE A 93 5.23 7.06 -7.26
N TYR A 94 4.89 8.12 -6.53
CA TYR A 94 3.52 8.61 -6.44
C TYR A 94 2.95 8.97 -7.81
N ALA A 95 3.65 9.79 -8.59
CA ALA A 95 3.19 10.20 -9.91
C ALA A 95 3.02 9.00 -10.87
N LEU A 96 3.94 8.04 -10.80
CA LEU A 96 3.85 6.82 -11.62
C LEU A 96 2.65 5.96 -11.24
N HIS A 97 2.42 5.78 -9.92
CA HIS A 97 1.30 5.00 -9.40
C HIS A 97 -0.08 5.64 -9.64
N HIS A 98 -0.11 6.96 -9.87
CA HIS A 98 -1.34 7.71 -10.16
C HIS A 98 -1.48 8.09 -11.64
N ASN A 99 -0.71 7.47 -12.52
CA ASN A 99 -0.78 7.72 -13.96
C ASN A 99 -1.84 6.81 -14.61
N GLU A 100 -2.83 7.45 -15.27
CA GLU A 100 -3.94 6.77 -15.96
C GLU A 100 -3.48 5.84 -17.09
N ALA A 101 -2.32 6.09 -17.68
CA ALA A 101 -1.75 5.19 -18.70
C ALA A 101 -1.48 3.78 -18.16
N TYR A 102 -1.27 3.65 -16.85
CA TYR A 102 -1.00 2.36 -16.20
C TYR A 102 -2.16 1.87 -15.33
N PHE A 103 -2.85 2.79 -14.65
CA PHE A 103 -3.92 2.48 -13.70
C PHE A 103 -5.17 3.26 -14.04
N SER A 104 -6.20 2.59 -14.55
CA SER A 104 -7.51 3.21 -14.74
C SER A 104 -8.07 3.67 -13.39
N ASP A 105 -8.75 4.82 -13.36
CA ASP A 105 -9.23 5.44 -12.13
C ASP A 105 -8.15 5.47 -11.04
N PRO A 106 -7.03 6.20 -11.25
CA PRO A 106 -5.82 6.04 -10.46
C PRO A 106 -5.96 6.48 -9.00
N PHE A 107 -6.99 7.24 -8.66
CA PHE A 107 -7.28 7.67 -7.28
C PHE A 107 -8.30 6.79 -6.56
N ALA A 108 -8.99 5.89 -7.27
CA ALA A 108 -9.94 4.97 -6.65
C ALA A 108 -9.22 3.81 -5.96
N PHE A 109 -9.64 3.48 -4.73
CA PHE A 109 -9.21 2.25 -4.06
C PHE A 109 -10.00 1.07 -4.62
N ARG A 110 -9.38 0.31 -5.52
CA ARG A 110 -9.98 -0.82 -6.24
C ARG A 110 -9.06 -2.04 -6.21
N PRO A 111 -9.09 -2.85 -5.14
CA PRO A 111 -8.27 -4.07 -5.04
C PRO A 111 -8.53 -5.06 -6.16
N GLU A 112 -9.74 -5.08 -6.70
CA GLU A 112 -10.16 -5.98 -7.78
C GLU A 112 -9.29 -5.86 -9.03
N ARG A 113 -8.68 -4.69 -9.28
CA ARG A 113 -7.76 -4.51 -10.43
C ARG A 113 -6.61 -5.51 -10.44
N TRP A 114 -6.16 -5.95 -9.26
CA TRP A 114 -5.08 -6.93 -9.12
C TRP A 114 -5.52 -8.38 -9.33
N ILE A 115 -6.83 -8.63 -9.35
CA ILE A 115 -7.45 -9.96 -9.45
C ILE A 115 -8.10 -10.17 -10.81
N GLU A 116 -8.79 -9.15 -11.32
CA GLU A 116 -9.66 -9.22 -12.51
C GLU A 116 -8.96 -8.80 -13.80
N ALA A 117 -7.82 -8.10 -13.71
CA ALA A 117 -7.09 -7.64 -14.88
C ALA A 117 -6.72 -8.79 -15.81
N ASN A 118 -6.91 -8.58 -17.09
CA ASN A 118 -6.37 -9.47 -18.12
C ASN A 118 -4.84 -9.40 -18.16
N SER A 119 -4.20 -10.30 -18.92
CA SER A 119 -2.74 -10.41 -18.95
C SER A 119 -2.02 -9.15 -19.44
N GLU A 120 -2.63 -8.40 -20.35
CA GLU A 120 -2.05 -7.15 -20.87
C GLU A 120 -2.14 -6.03 -19.83
N GLU A 121 -3.32 -5.84 -19.22
CA GLU A 121 -3.52 -4.88 -18.13
C GLU A 121 -2.61 -5.17 -16.94
N HIS A 122 -2.52 -6.44 -16.55
CA HIS A 122 -1.66 -6.87 -15.45
C HIS A 122 -0.17 -6.59 -15.75
N SER A 123 0.28 -6.86 -16.97
CA SER A 123 1.64 -6.54 -17.42
C SER A 123 1.91 -5.04 -17.36
N ARG A 124 0.97 -4.22 -17.87
CA ARG A 124 1.06 -2.76 -17.87
C ARG A 124 1.14 -2.19 -16.45
N MET A 125 0.28 -2.65 -15.54
CA MET A 125 0.31 -2.24 -14.13
C MET A 125 1.62 -2.64 -13.45
N ASN A 126 2.12 -3.85 -13.70
CA ASN A 126 3.37 -4.34 -13.09
C ASN A 126 4.60 -3.55 -13.52
N MET A 127 4.62 -2.99 -14.74
CA MET A 127 5.72 -2.11 -15.17
C MET A 127 5.79 -0.82 -14.33
N ALA A 128 4.64 -0.33 -13.86
CA ALA A 128 4.54 0.92 -13.12
C ALA A 128 4.47 0.73 -11.60
N PHE A 129 4.11 -0.46 -11.11
CA PHE A 129 3.97 -0.76 -9.68
C PHE A 129 5.33 -1.03 -9.03
N ILE A 130 5.94 0.01 -8.49
CA ILE A 130 7.31 -0.03 -7.94
C ILE A 130 7.40 0.47 -6.48
N PRO A 131 6.49 0.09 -5.55
CA PRO A 131 6.52 0.63 -4.18
C PRO A 131 7.78 0.23 -3.41
N PHE A 132 8.50 -0.80 -3.86
CA PHE A 132 9.77 -1.28 -3.29
C PHE A 132 10.98 -1.01 -4.19
N ILE A 133 10.82 -0.19 -5.21
CA ILE A 133 11.81 0.08 -6.25
C ILE A 133 12.19 -1.20 -7.02
N THR A 134 12.97 -1.05 -8.08
CA THR A 134 13.48 -2.15 -8.90
C THR A 134 15.00 -2.07 -9.04
N GLY A 135 15.63 -3.15 -9.53
CA GLY A 135 17.05 -3.22 -9.78
C GLY A 135 17.91 -3.41 -8.51
N PRO A 136 19.21 -3.08 -8.58
CA PRO A 136 20.18 -3.38 -7.50
C PRO A 136 19.92 -2.64 -6.19
N ARG A 137 19.09 -1.61 -6.20
CA ARG A 137 18.70 -0.82 -5.02
C ARG A 137 17.27 -1.12 -4.56
N SER A 138 16.66 -2.23 -5.02
CA SER A 138 15.35 -2.66 -4.54
C SER A 138 15.36 -2.93 -3.05
N CYS A 139 14.20 -2.76 -2.41
CA CYS A 139 14.06 -2.96 -0.97
C CYS A 139 14.30 -4.43 -0.59
N VAL A 140 15.30 -4.68 0.25
CA VAL A 140 15.61 -6.02 0.77
C VAL A 140 14.49 -6.55 1.67
N GLY A 141 13.77 -5.65 2.36
CA GLY A 141 12.68 -5.98 3.28
C GLY A 141 11.34 -6.29 2.61
N LYS A 142 11.23 -6.27 1.27
CA LYS A 142 9.95 -6.48 0.56
C LYS A 142 9.17 -7.70 1.04
N GLY A 143 9.83 -8.86 1.11
CA GLY A 143 9.19 -10.11 1.53
C GLY A 143 8.70 -10.06 2.98
N MET A 144 9.51 -9.51 3.88
CA MET A 144 9.17 -9.32 5.29
C MET A 144 7.98 -8.37 5.46
N THR A 145 7.98 -7.25 4.75
CA THR A 145 6.87 -6.28 4.78
C THR A 145 5.54 -6.92 4.39
N TYR A 146 5.51 -7.68 3.31
CA TYR A 146 4.29 -8.39 2.91
C TYR A 146 3.83 -9.40 3.96
N LEU A 147 4.75 -10.15 4.53
CA LEU A 147 4.43 -11.13 5.57
C LEU A 147 3.85 -10.45 6.81
N GLU A 148 4.55 -9.44 7.35
CA GLU A 148 4.14 -8.72 8.56
C GLU A 148 2.79 -8.02 8.40
N VAL A 149 2.61 -7.29 7.29
CA VAL A 149 1.35 -6.59 7.03
C VAL A 149 0.21 -7.59 6.83
N SER A 150 0.45 -8.69 6.10
CA SER A 150 -0.58 -9.71 5.89
C SER A 150 -1.02 -10.37 7.21
N VAL A 151 -0.07 -10.77 8.07
CA VAL A 151 -0.39 -11.36 9.38
C VAL A 151 -1.11 -10.36 10.26
N ALA A 152 -0.64 -9.11 10.34
CA ALA A 152 -1.23 -8.09 11.19
C ALA A 152 -2.66 -7.75 10.78
N ILE A 153 -2.91 -7.52 9.49
CA ILE A 153 -4.24 -7.20 8.97
C ILE A 153 -5.19 -8.41 9.11
N ALA A 154 -4.73 -9.60 8.79
CA ALA A 154 -5.55 -10.80 8.93
C ALA A 154 -5.96 -11.03 10.40
N LYS A 155 -5.04 -10.85 11.36
CA LYS A 155 -5.36 -10.95 12.80
C LYS A 155 -6.29 -9.83 13.26
N LEU A 156 -6.10 -8.60 12.82
CA LEU A 156 -7.01 -7.50 13.15
C LEU A 156 -8.43 -7.81 12.68
N ILE A 157 -8.60 -8.25 11.43
CA ILE A 157 -9.91 -8.59 10.86
C ILE A 157 -10.51 -9.85 11.50
N TRP A 158 -9.69 -10.79 11.91
CA TRP A 158 -10.15 -12.00 12.61
C TRP A 158 -10.75 -11.68 13.99
N TYR A 159 -10.02 -10.90 14.77
CA TYR A 159 -10.38 -10.64 16.16
C TYR A 159 -11.29 -9.44 16.38
N PHE A 160 -11.33 -8.49 15.43
CA PHE A 160 -12.06 -7.24 15.60
C PHE A 160 -12.92 -6.93 14.38
N ASP A 161 -14.05 -6.28 14.66
CA ASP A 161 -14.70 -5.40 13.72
C ASP A 161 -14.25 -3.96 13.99
N PHE A 162 -14.08 -3.16 12.96
CA PHE A 162 -13.63 -1.79 13.14
C PHE A 162 -14.20 -0.84 12.09
N GLU A 163 -14.36 0.39 12.50
CA GLU A 163 -14.87 1.47 11.66
C GLU A 163 -14.11 2.76 11.94
N ARG A 164 -14.29 3.76 11.10
CA ARG A 164 -13.71 5.09 11.36
C ARG A 164 -14.34 5.71 12.59
N ALA A 165 -13.56 6.43 13.37
CA ALA A 165 -14.06 7.28 14.46
C ALA A 165 -15.05 8.30 13.92
N THR A 166 -15.97 8.76 14.75
CA THR A 166 -16.97 9.77 14.38
C THR A 166 -16.45 11.20 14.57
N GLY A 167 -17.11 12.16 13.92
CA GLY A 167 -16.79 13.56 14.05
C GLY A 167 -15.42 13.95 13.45
N SER A 168 -14.80 14.96 14.00
CA SER A 168 -13.50 15.49 13.53
C SER A 168 -12.36 14.47 13.66
N SER A 169 -12.41 13.62 14.68
CA SER A 169 -11.43 12.54 14.88
C SER A 169 -11.40 11.58 13.69
N GLY A 170 -12.54 11.28 13.09
CA GLY A 170 -12.62 10.39 11.91
C GLY A 170 -12.09 11.02 10.62
N GLN A 171 -11.78 12.33 10.62
CA GLN A 171 -11.18 12.99 9.45
C GLN A 171 -9.65 12.88 9.42
N ALA A 172 -9.03 12.32 10.47
CA ALA A 172 -7.58 12.13 10.50
C ALA A 172 -7.10 11.30 9.29
N GLY A 173 -6.09 11.80 8.61
CA GLY A 173 -5.55 11.21 7.38
C GLY A 173 -6.26 11.61 6.08
N CYS A 174 -7.42 12.28 6.14
CA CYS A 174 -8.12 12.77 4.95
C CYS A 174 -7.49 14.04 4.40
N GLY A 175 -7.63 14.25 3.09
CA GLY A 175 -7.43 15.56 2.48
C GLY A 175 -8.57 16.52 2.86
N ASN A 176 -8.34 17.82 2.64
CA ASN A 176 -9.29 18.87 2.94
C ASN A 176 -9.70 19.58 1.64
N SER A 177 -10.98 19.53 1.29
CA SER A 177 -11.53 20.10 0.05
C SER A 177 -11.29 21.61 -0.12
N GLY A 178 -10.97 22.32 0.95
CA GLY A 178 -10.59 23.74 0.89
C GLY A 178 -9.14 23.99 0.47
N ARG A 179 -8.32 22.95 0.30
CA ARG A 179 -6.92 23.06 -0.10
C ARG A 179 -6.75 22.98 -1.61
N THR A 180 -5.83 23.81 -2.15
CA THR A 180 -5.50 23.89 -3.59
C THR A 180 -4.08 23.41 -3.90
N ASP A 181 -3.35 22.94 -2.89
CA ASP A 181 -1.96 22.48 -2.97
C ASP A 181 -1.83 20.96 -3.26
N GLY A 182 -2.82 20.35 -3.89
CA GLY A 182 -2.88 18.91 -4.18
C GLY A 182 -3.39 18.05 -3.02
N ARG A 183 -3.72 18.64 -1.87
CA ARG A 183 -4.20 17.94 -0.67
C ARG A 183 -5.71 18.08 -0.45
N GLY A 184 -6.46 18.37 -1.52
CA GLY A 184 -7.90 18.62 -1.46
C GLY A 184 -8.78 17.37 -1.49
N ARG A 185 -8.24 16.20 -1.80
CA ARG A 185 -9.04 14.96 -1.95
C ARG A 185 -9.32 14.34 -0.58
N ALA A 186 -10.57 14.36 -0.16
CA ALA A 186 -10.99 13.79 1.14
C ALA A 186 -10.88 12.26 1.20
N ASP A 187 -10.92 11.61 0.04
CA ASP A 187 -10.81 10.17 -0.15
C ASP A 187 -9.35 9.67 -0.28
N GLU A 188 -8.38 10.58 -0.26
CA GLU A 188 -6.96 10.26 -0.37
C GLU A 188 -6.25 10.36 0.98
N TYR A 189 -5.52 9.28 1.33
CA TYR A 189 -4.72 9.23 2.55
C TYR A 189 -3.53 10.19 2.46
N GLN A 190 -3.49 11.18 3.34
CA GLN A 190 -2.48 12.22 3.29
C GLN A 190 -1.16 11.78 3.89
N LEU A 191 -0.11 11.86 3.08
CA LEU A 191 1.25 11.54 3.46
C LEU A 191 2.13 12.79 3.39
N PHE A 192 3.11 12.90 4.28
CA PHE A 192 4.10 13.96 4.31
C PHE A 192 5.49 13.39 4.03
N ASP A 193 6.18 13.98 3.05
CA ASP A 193 7.50 13.55 2.63
C ASP A 193 8.58 13.99 3.63
N VAL A 194 9.09 13.00 4.35
CA VAL A 194 10.26 13.12 5.22
C VAL A 194 11.19 11.91 5.02
N PHE A 195 11.32 11.47 3.76
CA PHE A 195 11.97 10.25 3.29
C PHE A 195 11.12 8.99 3.51
N SER A 196 10.86 8.59 4.74
CA SER A 196 9.79 7.64 5.08
C SER A 196 8.56 8.45 5.44
N ALA A 197 7.47 8.29 4.68
CA ALA A 197 6.31 9.15 4.79
C ALA A 197 5.74 9.22 6.21
N MET A 198 5.56 10.42 6.73
CA MET A 198 4.77 10.68 7.92
C MET A 198 3.29 10.80 7.58
N HIS A 199 2.45 10.45 8.52
CA HIS A 199 1.00 10.51 8.37
C HIS A 199 0.33 10.82 9.70
N ASP A 200 -0.93 11.26 9.64
CA ASP A 200 -1.82 11.44 10.78
C ASP A 200 -3.04 10.52 10.59
N GLY A 201 -3.34 9.69 11.60
CA GLY A 201 -4.44 8.73 11.53
C GLY A 201 -4.15 7.49 10.66
N PRO A 202 -5.22 6.74 10.25
CA PRO A 202 -6.62 6.98 10.60
C PRO A 202 -6.93 6.70 12.08
N ASN A 203 -7.92 7.39 12.63
CA ASN A 203 -8.47 7.07 13.94
C ASN A 203 -9.66 6.11 13.77
N LEU A 204 -9.56 4.95 14.40
CA LEU A 204 -10.50 3.85 14.26
C LEU A 204 -11.07 3.43 15.62
N VAL A 205 -12.31 2.95 15.59
CA VAL A 205 -12.96 2.32 16.74
C VAL A 205 -12.98 0.82 16.50
N PHE A 206 -12.36 0.07 17.40
CA PHE A 206 -12.31 -1.39 17.35
C PHE A 206 -13.32 -2.02 18.32
N ARG A 207 -14.04 -3.02 17.84
CA ARG A 207 -14.96 -3.82 18.64
C ARG A 207 -14.48 -5.28 18.63
N PRO A 208 -14.11 -5.86 19.79
CA PRO A 208 -13.72 -7.27 19.86
C PRO A 208 -14.87 -8.17 19.38
N ARG A 209 -14.54 -9.18 18.60
CA ARG A 209 -15.46 -10.26 18.25
C ARG A 209 -15.41 -11.35 19.31
N ASN A 210 -16.43 -12.21 19.37
CA ASN A 210 -16.52 -13.29 20.37
C ASN A 210 -15.27 -14.18 20.40
N CYS A 211 -14.71 -14.51 19.24
CA CYS A 211 -13.47 -15.28 19.12
C CYS A 211 -12.26 -14.65 19.83
N TYR A 212 -12.22 -13.32 20.00
CA TYR A 212 -11.17 -12.66 20.78
C TYR A 212 -11.21 -13.09 22.24
N THR A 213 -12.40 -13.08 22.84
CA THR A 213 -12.59 -13.50 24.24
C THR A 213 -12.26 -14.98 24.42
N GLU A 214 -12.73 -15.84 23.49
CA GLU A 214 -12.51 -17.28 23.56
C GLU A 214 -11.04 -17.68 23.41
N GLU A 215 -10.33 -17.07 22.44
CA GLU A 215 -8.96 -17.47 22.11
C GLU A 215 -7.88 -16.73 22.93
N MET A 216 -8.12 -15.45 23.29
CA MET A 216 -7.11 -14.62 23.94
C MET A 216 -7.20 -14.61 25.46
N LEU A 217 -8.38 -14.90 26.04
CA LEU A 217 -8.57 -14.97 27.49
C LEU A 217 -8.49 -16.38 28.04
N SER A 218 -8.64 -17.40 27.19
CA SER A 218 -8.52 -18.82 27.61
C SER A 218 -7.06 -19.27 27.84
N ASP A 219 -6.08 -18.52 27.35
CA ASP A 219 -4.64 -18.81 27.51
C ASP A 219 -4.03 -18.16 28.80
N ARG A 220 -4.87 -17.65 29.71
CA ARG A 220 -4.50 -17.18 31.05
C ARG A 220 -4.92 -18.18 32.11
#